data_8f5a043ad19e1d612a68cbbfa231bb62
#
_entry.id   8f5a043ad19e1d612a68cbbfa231bb62
#
_cell.length_a   1.000
_cell.length_b   1.000
_cell.length_c   1.000
_cell.angle_alpha   90.00
_cell.angle_beta   90.00
_cell.angle_gamma   90.00
#
_symmetry.space_group_name_H-M   'P 1'
#
loop_
_entity.id
_entity.type
_entity.pdbx_description
1 polymer ?
#
loop_
_entity_poly.entity_id
_entity_poly.type
_entity_poly.pdbx_seq_one_letter_code
_entity_poly.pdbx_strand_id
1 'polypeptide(L)'
;IEEGAEYPVHWSFRPIRPPALPRLQKQEGVQSPIDHFVFAKLESMGHVPSPEADRRILARRLHYDLLGLPPDPTRVEAFAKDRDPRAYSKLVDELLQSPHFGERWGRHWLDMARYADSDGYEKDRPRPNAWRYRDWVIEAINEDLPYDQFTVEQLAGDLLPGATPTQRLATAFHRQTLTNTEGGTDQEQWRVAAVMDRLETTGSVWLGLTLTCARCHDHKYDPISQDEYYQLFAFY
;
A
#
# COMPACT_ATOMS: atom_id res chain seq x y z
N ILE A 1 19.05 14.61 25.23
CA ILE A 1 19.95 14.89 24.09
C ILE A 1 20.99 15.93 24.57
N GLU A 2 20.58 17.03 25.14
CA GLU A 2 21.49 18.02 25.73
C GLU A 2 22.31 17.46 26.91
N GLU A 3 21.87 16.39 27.54
CA GLU A 3 22.52 15.68 28.64
C GLU A 3 23.49 14.58 28.16
N GLY A 4 23.78 14.51 26.83
CA GLY A 4 24.73 13.56 26.25
C GLY A 4 24.20 12.15 25.99
N ALA A 5 22.89 11.96 25.95
CA ALA A 5 22.31 10.68 25.54
C ALA A 5 22.61 10.38 24.06
N GLU A 6 23.27 9.26 23.79
CA GLU A 6 23.47 8.78 22.41
C GLU A 6 22.14 8.32 21.83
N TYR A 7 21.72 8.94 20.73
CA TYR A 7 20.53 8.53 19.98
C TYR A 7 20.96 7.83 18.69
N PRO A 8 20.99 6.48 18.66
CA PRO A 8 21.41 5.78 17.47
C PRO A 8 20.41 5.97 16.33
N VAL A 9 20.92 6.21 15.13
CA VAL A 9 20.08 6.29 13.93
C VAL A 9 19.29 4.99 13.79
N HIS A 10 17.96 5.11 13.76
CA HIS A 10 17.07 3.96 13.60
C HIS A 10 17.40 3.21 12.30
N TRP A 11 17.28 1.89 12.33
CA TRP A 11 17.68 1.03 11.20
C TRP A 11 16.96 1.39 9.89
N SER A 12 15.70 1.87 9.93
CA SER A 12 14.92 2.25 8.76
C SER A 12 15.47 3.46 8.01
N PHE A 13 16.30 4.29 8.64
CA PHE A 13 16.97 5.45 8.01
C PHE A 13 18.38 5.12 7.52
N ARG A 14 18.83 3.89 7.67
CA ARG A 14 20.13 3.46 7.15
C ARG A 14 20.01 3.07 5.68
N PRO A 15 21.07 3.30 4.87
CA PRO A 15 21.07 2.83 3.48
C PRO A 15 20.79 1.33 3.39
N ILE A 16 19.86 0.95 2.51
CA ILE A 16 19.48 -0.45 2.27
C ILE A 16 20.70 -1.20 1.72
N ARG A 17 21.06 -2.31 2.35
CA ARG A 17 22.12 -3.22 1.89
C ARG A 17 21.56 -4.65 1.87
N PRO A 18 21.86 -5.44 0.82
CA PRO A 18 21.49 -6.85 0.82
C PRO A 18 22.10 -7.57 2.02
N PRO A 19 21.30 -8.20 2.89
CA PRO A 19 21.82 -8.97 4.00
C PRO A 19 22.45 -10.27 3.51
N ALA A 20 23.44 -10.80 4.24
CA ALA A 20 23.95 -12.12 3.98
C ALA A 20 22.87 -13.19 4.28
N LEU A 21 22.69 -14.14 3.37
CA LEU A 21 21.74 -15.24 3.59
C LEU A 21 22.20 -16.11 4.76
N PRO A 22 21.33 -16.40 5.73
CA PRO A 22 21.62 -17.32 6.81
C PRO A 22 21.98 -18.71 6.27
N ARG A 23 22.93 -19.39 6.91
CA ARG A 23 23.22 -20.80 6.63
C ARG A 23 22.18 -21.66 7.32
N LEU A 24 21.61 -22.60 6.58
CA LEU A 24 20.63 -23.55 7.05
C LEU A 24 21.29 -24.93 7.27
N GLN A 25 20.82 -25.65 8.26
CA GLN A 25 21.20 -27.06 8.47
C GLN A 25 20.53 -27.97 7.43
N LYS A 26 19.29 -27.62 7.01
CA LYS A 26 18.53 -28.31 5.98
C LYS A 26 18.07 -27.33 4.92
N GLN A 27 18.25 -27.69 3.65
CA GLN A 27 17.84 -26.86 2.51
C GLN A 27 16.58 -27.38 1.81
N GLU A 28 15.99 -28.44 2.33
CA GLU A 28 14.76 -29.00 1.76
C GLU A 28 13.61 -28.00 1.91
N GLY A 29 12.91 -27.71 0.80
CA GLY A 29 11.80 -26.75 0.75
C GLY A 29 12.21 -25.29 0.56
N VAL A 30 13.50 -24.98 0.47
CA VAL A 30 13.98 -23.61 0.16
C VAL A 30 13.76 -23.32 -1.32
N GLN A 31 12.96 -22.30 -1.63
CA GLN A 31 12.65 -21.88 -2.98
C GLN A 31 13.11 -20.44 -3.28
N SER A 32 13.29 -19.62 -2.24
CA SER A 32 13.63 -18.21 -2.37
C SER A 32 14.65 -17.76 -1.31
N PRO A 33 15.34 -16.62 -1.51
CA PRO A 33 16.17 -16.02 -0.47
C PRO A 33 15.44 -15.74 0.85
N ILE A 34 14.13 -15.46 0.79
CA ILE A 34 13.31 -15.18 1.98
C ILE A 34 13.20 -16.45 2.86
N ASP A 35 13.13 -17.62 2.24
CA ASP A 35 13.04 -18.88 2.97
C ASP A 35 14.27 -19.12 3.86
N HIS A 36 15.46 -18.64 3.47
CA HIS A 36 16.64 -18.72 4.32
C HIS A 36 16.45 -18.04 5.67
N PHE A 37 15.81 -16.86 5.68
CA PHE A 37 15.55 -16.13 6.93
C PHE A 37 14.46 -16.79 7.77
N VAL A 38 13.39 -17.25 7.13
CA VAL A 38 12.27 -17.94 7.81
C VAL A 38 12.76 -19.25 8.41
N PHE A 39 13.47 -20.08 7.62
CA PHE A 39 13.92 -21.38 8.07
C PHE A 39 15.03 -21.29 9.14
N ALA A 40 15.96 -20.34 9.01
CA ALA A 40 16.94 -20.09 10.05
C ALA A 40 16.28 -19.71 11.39
N LYS A 41 15.19 -18.91 11.34
CA LYS A 41 14.42 -18.57 12.53
C LYS A 41 13.73 -19.80 13.12
N LEU A 42 13.10 -20.64 12.30
CA LEU A 42 12.49 -21.89 12.72
C LEU A 42 13.52 -22.82 13.37
N GLU A 43 14.68 -23.05 12.71
CA GLU A 43 15.77 -23.87 13.25
C GLU A 43 16.26 -23.35 14.61
N SER A 44 16.41 -22.02 14.75
CA SER A 44 16.84 -21.41 16.02
C SER A 44 15.86 -21.65 17.17
N MET A 45 14.60 -21.92 16.86
CA MET A 45 13.53 -22.21 17.81
C MET A 45 13.26 -23.72 17.97
N GLY A 46 14.04 -24.58 17.29
CA GLY A 46 13.83 -26.03 17.30
C GLY A 46 12.58 -26.48 16.52
N HIS A 47 12.08 -25.66 15.60
CA HIS A 47 10.93 -25.97 14.77
C HIS A 47 11.35 -26.40 13.35
N VAL A 48 10.46 -27.10 12.69
CA VAL A 48 10.55 -27.44 11.26
C VAL A 48 9.34 -26.87 10.52
N PRO A 49 9.47 -26.56 9.22
CA PRO A 49 8.31 -26.19 8.41
C PRO A 49 7.23 -27.26 8.44
N SER A 50 5.96 -26.84 8.46
CA SER A 50 4.84 -27.75 8.28
C SER A 50 4.86 -28.36 6.88
N PRO A 51 4.35 -29.58 6.70
CA PRO A 51 4.18 -30.14 5.36
C PRO A 51 3.24 -29.29 4.51
N GLU A 52 3.37 -29.42 3.19
CA GLU A 52 2.50 -28.73 2.24
C GLU A 52 1.02 -29.08 2.52
N ALA A 53 0.17 -28.08 2.42
CA ALA A 53 -1.26 -28.25 2.62
C ALA A 53 -1.92 -29.07 1.49
N ASP A 54 -3.04 -29.73 1.79
CA ASP A 54 -3.86 -30.37 0.76
C ASP A 54 -4.20 -29.42 -0.38
N ARG A 55 -4.22 -29.95 -1.60
CA ARG A 55 -4.42 -29.12 -2.82
C ARG A 55 -5.74 -28.36 -2.83
N ARG A 56 -6.82 -28.90 -2.25
CA ARG A 56 -8.10 -28.18 -2.12
C ARG A 56 -7.96 -26.98 -1.16
N ILE A 57 -7.20 -27.17 -0.09
CA ILE A 57 -6.89 -26.10 0.85
C ILE A 57 -6.03 -25.02 0.18
N LEU A 58 -5.03 -25.41 -0.62
CA LEU A 58 -4.19 -24.47 -1.38
C LEU A 58 -5.04 -23.65 -2.36
N ALA A 59 -5.90 -24.32 -3.17
CA ALA A 59 -6.79 -23.61 -4.08
C ALA A 59 -7.70 -22.61 -3.35
N ARG A 60 -8.30 -23.04 -2.22
CA ARG A 60 -9.14 -22.15 -1.41
C ARG A 60 -8.35 -20.95 -0.88
N ARG A 61 -7.15 -21.15 -0.34
CA ARG A 61 -6.30 -20.07 0.17
C ARG A 61 -5.95 -19.07 -0.93
N LEU A 62 -5.49 -19.56 -2.10
CA LEU A 62 -5.16 -18.70 -3.24
C LEU A 62 -6.31 -17.80 -3.66
N HIS A 63 -7.54 -18.34 -3.77
CA HIS A 63 -8.69 -17.53 -4.16
C HIS A 63 -9.01 -16.46 -3.11
N TYR A 64 -8.98 -16.79 -1.82
CA TYR A 64 -9.23 -15.79 -0.79
C TYR A 64 -8.11 -14.76 -0.67
N ASP A 65 -6.85 -15.18 -0.81
CA ASP A 65 -5.72 -14.28 -0.71
C ASP A 65 -5.66 -13.33 -1.90
N LEU A 66 -5.81 -13.84 -3.12
CA LEU A 66 -5.67 -13.05 -4.34
C LEU A 66 -6.96 -12.31 -4.74
N LEU A 67 -8.12 -12.93 -4.60
CA LEU A 67 -9.39 -12.37 -5.07
C LEU A 67 -10.35 -11.96 -3.93
N GLY A 68 -10.14 -12.47 -2.71
CA GLY A 68 -11.09 -12.29 -1.62
C GLY A 68 -12.41 -13.06 -1.78
N LEU A 69 -12.50 -13.93 -2.78
CA LEU A 69 -13.71 -14.66 -3.17
C LEU A 69 -13.51 -16.18 -3.01
N PRO A 70 -14.59 -16.94 -2.73
CA PRO A 70 -14.52 -18.39 -2.71
C PRO A 70 -14.28 -18.95 -4.12
N PRO A 71 -13.50 -20.05 -4.27
CA PRO A 71 -13.36 -20.72 -5.55
C PRO A 71 -14.63 -21.47 -5.96
N ASP A 72 -14.83 -21.66 -7.27
CA ASP A 72 -15.79 -22.62 -7.78
C ASP A 72 -15.41 -24.06 -7.40
N PRO A 73 -16.33 -24.86 -6.81
CA PRO A 73 -16.03 -26.23 -6.38
C PRO A 73 -15.51 -27.14 -7.50
N THR A 74 -16.01 -26.97 -8.73
CA THR A 74 -15.57 -27.76 -9.89
C THR A 74 -14.10 -27.48 -10.22
N ARG A 75 -13.70 -26.22 -10.13
CA ARG A 75 -12.30 -25.79 -10.35
C ARG A 75 -11.37 -26.30 -9.27
N VAL A 76 -11.81 -26.32 -7.99
CA VAL A 76 -11.07 -26.88 -6.88
C VAL A 76 -10.79 -28.37 -7.13
N GLU A 77 -11.80 -29.13 -7.55
CA GLU A 77 -11.64 -30.54 -7.84
C GLU A 77 -10.77 -30.81 -9.07
N ALA A 78 -10.85 -29.96 -10.10
CA ALA A 78 -9.96 -30.06 -11.26
C ALA A 78 -8.50 -29.82 -10.84
N PHE A 79 -8.22 -28.75 -10.10
CA PHE A 79 -6.89 -28.48 -9.57
C PHE A 79 -6.37 -29.61 -8.64
N ALA A 80 -7.23 -30.14 -7.77
CA ALA A 80 -6.83 -31.21 -6.85
C ALA A 80 -6.40 -32.49 -7.59
N LYS A 81 -6.98 -32.76 -8.77
CA LYS A 81 -6.68 -33.94 -9.61
C LYS A 81 -5.57 -33.68 -10.63
N ASP A 82 -5.21 -32.43 -10.88
CA ASP A 82 -4.20 -32.06 -11.86
C ASP A 82 -2.82 -32.53 -11.39
N ARG A 83 -2.12 -33.32 -12.22
CA ARG A 83 -0.78 -33.86 -11.93
C ARG A 83 0.35 -33.03 -12.57
N ASP A 84 0.02 -31.94 -13.25
CA ASP A 84 1.06 -31.04 -13.79
C ASP A 84 1.86 -30.43 -12.62
N PRO A 85 3.19 -30.57 -12.59
CA PRO A 85 4.01 -29.96 -11.56
C PRO A 85 3.89 -28.42 -11.53
N ARG A 86 3.41 -27.80 -12.63
CA ARG A 86 3.16 -26.36 -12.70
C ARG A 86 1.70 -25.99 -12.42
N ALA A 87 0.86 -26.92 -11.99
CA ALA A 87 -0.57 -26.62 -11.75
C ALA A 87 -0.79 -25.47 -10.75
N TYR A 88 0.05 -25.41 -9.70
CA TYR A 88 -0.03 -24.32 -8.71
C TYR A 88 0.32 -22.97 -9.31
N SER A 89 1.46 -22.84 -10.01
CA SER A 89 1.85 -21.59 -10.64
C SER A 89 0.86 -21.15 -11.72
N LYS A 90 0.32 -22.07 -12.52
CA LYS A 90 -0.73 -21.77 -13.48
C LYS A 90 -2.01 -21.22 -12.83
N LEU A 91 -2.41 -21.77 -11.68
CA LEU A 91 -3.55 -21.25 -10.94
C LEU A 91 -3.26 -19.84 -10.38
N VAL A 92 -2.05 -19.59 -9.87
CA VAL A 92 -1.64 -18.25 -9.44
C VAL A 92 -1.70 -17.26 -10.60
N ASP A 93 -1.09 -17.60 -11.75
CA ASP A 93 -1.07 -16.73 -12.94
C ASP A 93 -2.49 -16.40 -13.41
N GLU A 94 -3.38 -17.38 -13.39
CA GLU A 94 -4.79 -17.20 -13.76
C GLU A 94 -5.51 -16.24 -12.80
N LEU A 95 -5.31 -16.40 -11.49
CA LEU A 95 -5.96 -15.56 -10.50
C LEU A 95 -5.43 -14.12 -10.52
N LEU A 96 -4.14 -13.94 -10.78
CA LEU A 96 -3.53 -12.61 -10.95
C LEU A 96 -4.08 -11.86 -12.18
N GLN A 97 -4.52 -12.58 -13.22
CA GLN A 97 -5.16 -12.00 -14.41
C GLN A 97 -6.66 -11.69 -14.22
N SER A 98 -7.24 -12.08 -13.09
CA SER A 98 -8.64 -11.81 -12.80
C SER A 98 -8.86 -10.33 -12.46
N PRO A 99 -9.92 -9.68 -12.98
CA PRO A 99 -10.26 -8.30 -12.59
C PRO A 99 -10.52 -8.16 -11.08
N HIS A 100 -10.94 -9.22 -10.42
CA HIS A 100 -11.15 -9.24 -8.96
C HIS A 100 -9.86 -9.12 -8.15
N PHE A 101 -8.68 -9.32 -8.76
CA PHE A 101 -7.40 -9.07 -8.12
C PHE A 101 -7.25 -7.58 -7.76
N GLY A 102 -7.48 -6.69 -8.72
CA GLY A 102 -7.44 -5.24 -8.46
C GLY A 102 -8.53 -4.78 -7.49
N GLU A 103 -9.75 -5.36 -7.57
CA GLU A 103 -10.81 -5.06 -6.59
C GLU A 103 -10.39 -5.45 -5.17
N ARG A 104 -9.79 -6.64 -5.01
CA ARG A 104 -9.31 -7.14 -3.71
C ARG A 104 -8.19 -6.29 -3.14
N TRP A 105 -7.19 -5.97 -3.94
CA TRP A 105 -5.96 -5.30 -3.48
C TRP A 105 -6.07 -3.79 -3.52
N GLY A 106 -6.87 -3.24 -4.44
CA GLY A 106 -7.15 -1.80 -4.53
C GLY A 106 -7.76 -1.23 -3.26
N ARG A 107 -8.60 -2.00 -2.55
CA ARG A 107 -9.17 -1.55 -1.28
C ARG A 107 -8.12 -1.20 -0.23
N HIS A 108 -6.99 -1.92 -0.18
CA HIS A 108 -5.92 -1.62 0.78
C HIS A 108 -5.26 -0.28 0.48
N TRP A 109 -5.10 0.04 -0.80
CA TRP A 109 -4.62 1.36 -1.20
C TRP A 109 -5.65 2.44 -0.92
N LEU A 110 -6.92 2.19 -1.23
CA LEU A 110 -8.02 3.12 -0.98
C LEU A 110 -8.19 3.42 0.52
N ASP A 111 -7.98 2.44 1.39
CA ASP A 111 -7.96 2.65 2.85
C ASP A 111 -6.82 3.61 3.25
N MET A 112 -5.61 3.44 2.71
CA MET A 112 -4.50 4.37 2.96
C MET A 112 -4.76 5.76 2.39
N ALA A 113 -5.36 5.86 1.20
CA ALA A 113 -5.77 7.11 0.58
C ALA A 113 -6.96 7.76 1.30
N ARG A 114 -7.61 7.07 2.22
CA ARG A 114 -8.81 7.48 2.96
C ARG A 114 -9.99 7.76 2.01
N TYR A 115 -10.12 6.93 0.97
CA TYR A 115 -11.20 7.04 -0.01
C TYR A 115 -12.58 7.01 0.67
N ALA A 116 -13.44 7.93 0.26
CA ALA A 116 -14.85 7.94 0.63
C ALA A 116 -15.73 8.46 -0.52
N ASP A 117 -16.93 7.90 -0.64
CA ASP A 117 -17.93 8.35 -1.60
C ASP A 117 -18.73 9.59 -1.13
N SER A 118 -18.31 10.18 0.01
CA SER A 118 -18.95 11.34 0.63
C SER A 118 -17.92 12.33 1.17
N ASP A 119 -18.38 13.53 1.60
CA ASP A 119 -17.51 14.63 2.05
C ASP A 119 -16.82 14.37 3.39
N GLY A 120 -17.38 13.47 4.22
CA GLY A 120 -16.77 13.05 5.49
C GLY A 120 -16.80 14.09 6.60
N TYR A 121 -17.65 15.10 6.51
CA TYR A 121 -17.86 16.13 7.53
C TYR A 121 -19.36 16.31 7.85
N GLU A 122 -19.74 17.25 8.72
CA GLU A 122 -21.10 17.37 9.27
C GLU A 122 -22.23 17.30 8.24
N LYS A 123 -22.08 17.91 7.08
CA LYS A 123 -23.04 17.83 5.97
C LYS A 123 -22.79 16.71 4.98
N ASP A 124 -22.05 15.75 5.31
CA ASP A 124 -21.65 14.56 4.59
C ASP A 124 -22.40 14.27 3.26
N ARG A 125 -22.14 15.11 2.25
CA ARG A 125 -22.81 15.00 0.95
C ARG A 125 -22.14 13.95 0.08
N PRO A 126 -22.91 13.22 -0.76
CA PRO A 126 -22.34 12.29 -1.73
C PRO A 126 -21.39 12.99 -2.70
N ARG A 127 -20.28 12.34 -3.05
CA ARG A 127 -19.31 12.72 -4.09
C ARG A 127 -19.59 11.94 -5.37
N PRO A 128 -20.36 12.45 -6.33
CA PRO A 128 -20.88 11.67 -7.45
C PRO A 128 -19.81 11.17 -8.41
N ASN A 129 -18.58 11.65 -8.31
CA ASN A 129 -17.47 11.28 -9.18
C ASN A 129 -16.30 10.60 -8.43
N ALA A 130 -16.40 10.34 -7.13
CA ALA A 130 -15.31 9.75 -6.34
C ALA A 130 -14.94 8.35 -6.86
N TRP A 131 -15.91 7.57 -7.28
CA TRP A 131 -15.74 6.22 -7.84
C TRP A 131 -14.73 6.15 -8.98
N ARG A 132 -14.51 7.24 -9.74
CA ARG A 132 -13.54 7.26 -10.83
C ARG A 132 -12.11 7.04 -10.35
N TYR A 133 -11.76 7.61 -9.20
CA TYR A 133 -10.45 7.37 -8.59
C TYR A 133 -10.32 5.94 -8.08
N ARG A 134 -11.35 5.39 -7.45
CA ARG A 134 -11.40 3.99 -7.04
C ARG A 134 -11.15 3.07 -8.23
N ASP A 135 -11.86 3.28 -9.32
CA ASP A 135 -11.74 2.46 -10.52
C ASP A 135 -10.34 2.60 -11.15
N TRP A 136 -9.77 3.81 -11.15
CA TRP A 136 -8.39 4.02 -11.57
C TRP A 136 -7.39 3.19 -10.74
N VAL A 137 -7.54 3.16 -9.43
CA VAL A 137 -6.69 2.33 -8.54
C VAL A 137 -6.83 0.85 -8.87
N ILE A 138 -8.05 0.37 -9.08
CA ILE A 138 -8.33 -1.02 -9.44
C ILE A 138 -7.67 -1.38 -10.78
N GLU A 139 -7.85 -0.54 -11.79
CA GLU A 139 -7.26 -0.71 -13.12
C GLU A 139 -5.73 -0.70 -13.06
N ALA A 140 -5.13 0.27 -12.36
CA ALA A 140 -3.67 0.37 -12.20
C ALA A 140 -3.06 -0.88 -11.58
N ILE A 141 -3.74 -1.50 -10.61
CA ILE A 141 -3.29 -2.75 -9.98
C ILE A 141 -3.47 -3.94 -10.94
N ASN A 142 -4.58 -4.02 -11.68
CA ASN A 142 -4.82 -5.08 -12.66
C ASN A 142 -3.87 -5.01 -13.86
N GLU A 143 -3.41 -3.82 -14.22
CA GLU A 143 -2.43 -3.57 -15.28
C GLU A 143 -0.98 -3.73 -14.79
N ASP A 144 -0.78 -4.09 -13.51
CA ASP A 144 0.54 -4.17 -12.87
C ASP A 144 1.38 -2.90 -13.11
N LEU A 145 0.72 -1.73 -12.96
CA LEU A 145 1.39 -0.44 -13.16
C LEU A 145 2.61 -0.33 -12.23
N PRO A 146 3.83 -0.07 -12.76
CA PRO A 146 5.03 0.04 -11.93
C PRO A 146 4.83 1.04 -10.77
N TYR A 147 5.30 0.68 -9.58
CA TYR A 147 5.03 1.44 -8.35
C TYR A 147 5.54 2.89 -8.41
N ASP A 148 6.64 3.14 -9.05
CA ASP A 148 7.18 4.49 -9.28
C ASP A 148 6.24 5.31 -10.17
N GLN A 149 5.74 4.73 -11.28
CA GLN A 149 4.76 5.37 -12.15
C GLN A 149 3.43 5.58 -11.42
N PHE A 150 2.93 4.58 -10.71
CA PHE A 150 1.72 4.67 -9.87
C PHE A 150 1.83 5.81 -8.84
N THR A 151 3.02 5.99 -8.25
CA THR A 151 3.31 7.08 -7.32
C THR A 151 3.30 8.44 -8.02
N VAL A 152 4.05 8.58 -9.10
CA VAL A 152 4.16 9.86 -9.84
C VAL A 152 2.80 10.32 -10.36
N GLU A 153 1.99 9.40 -10.90
CA GLU A 153 0.67 9.75 -11.43
C GLU A 153 -0.29 10.25 -10.35
N GLN A 154 -0.23 9.70 -9.14
CA GLN A 154 -1.07 10.15 -8.03
C GLN A 154 -0.61 11.47 -7.42
N LEU A 155 0.69 11.70 -7.35
CA LEU A 155 1.23 12.93 -6.75
C LEU A 155 1.25 14.10 -7.72
N ALA A 156 1.51 13.87 -9.02
CA ALA A 156 1.79 14.90 -10.01
C ALA A 156 1.37 14.50 -11.44
N GLY A 157 0.40 13.61 -11.60
CA GLY A 157 -0.03 13.12 -12.90
C GLY A 157 -0.53 14.19 -13.86
N ASP A 158 -1.11 15.28 -13.33
CA ASP A 158 -1.56 16.44 -14.08
C ASP A 158 -0.41 17.34 -14.58
N LEU A 159 0.77 17.22 -13.98
CA LEU A 159 1.98 17.98 -14.34
C LEU A 159 2.87 17.24 -15.36
N LEU A 160 2.54 16.01 -15.71
CA LEU A 160 3.30 15.25 -16.69
C LEU A 160 3.21 15.88 -18.08
N PRO A 161 4.30 15.90 -18.87
CA PRO A 161 4.26 16.40 -20.25
C PRO A 161 3.23 15.63 -21.09
N GLY A 162 2.23 16.33 -21.63
CA GLY A 162 1.16 15.69 -22.38
C GLY A 162 0.21 14.82 -21.57
N ALA A 163 0.05 15.11 -20.27
CA ALA A 163 -0.76 14.36 -19.33
C ALA A 163 -2.13 13.92 -19.91
N THR A 164 -2.38 12.63 -19.88
CA THR A 164 -3.65 12.02 -20.30
C THR A 164 -4.78 12.31 -19.29
N PRO A 165 -6.04 12.17 -19.68
CA PRO A 165 -7.15 12.25 -18.72
C PRO A 165 -7.03 11.26 -17.56
N THR A 166 -6.51 10.05 -17.81
CA THR A 166 -6.28 9.00 -16.80
C THR A 166 -5.22 9.41 -15.80
N GLN A 167 -4.10 9.97 -16.26
CA GLN A 167 -3.04 10.48 -15.37
C GLN A 167 -3.50 11.66 -14.51
N ARG A 168 -4.33 12.56 -15.10
CA ARG A 168 -4.95 13.63 -14.31
C ARG A 168 -5.93 13.10 -13.29
N LEU A 169 -6.67 12.03 -13.61
CA LEU A 169 -7.59 11.39 -12.69
C LEU A 169 -6.88 10.80 -11.49
N ALA A 170 -5.68 10.24 -11.67
CA ALA A 170 -4.87 9.69 -10.58
C ALA A 170 -4.63 10.69 -9.44
N THR A 171 -4.47 12.00 -9.77
CA THR A 171 -4.27 13.06 -8.75
C THR A 171 -5.49 13.28 -7.85
N ALA A 172 -6.60 12.59 -8.12
CA ALA A 172 -7.75 12.58 -7.21
C ALA A 172 -7.42 11.94 -5.84
N PHE A 173 -6.26 11.30 -5.68
CA PHE A 173 -5.67 11.01 -4.38
C PHE A 173 -5.72 12.22 -3.45
N HIS A 174 -5.35 13.42 -3.95
CA HIS A 174 -5.39 14.67 -3.17
C HIS A 174 -6.80 15.22 -2.93
N ARG A 175 -7.82 14.61 -3.53
CA ARG A 175 -9.22 14.99 -3.33
C ARG A 175 -9.90 14.17 -2.23
N GLN A 176 -9.20 13.20 -1.62
CA GLN A 176 -9.73 12.34 -0.55
C GLN A 176 -9.70 13.03 0.83
N THR A 177 -9.44 14.31 0.88
CA THR A 177 -9.53 15.13 2.09
C THR A 177 -10.98 15.47 2.44
N LEU A 178 -11.24 15.79 3.71
CA LEU A 178 -12.56 16.27 4.17
C LEU A 178 -12.95 17.56 3.41
N THR A 179 -14.23 17.68 3.12
CA THR A 179 -14.78 18.89 2.48
C THR A 179 -15.84 19.51 3.37
N ASN A 180 -15.58 20.74 3.84
CA ASN A 180 -16.57 21.52 4.58
C ASN A 180 -17.39 22.38 3.62
N THR A 181 -18.71 22.25 3.68
CA THR A 181 -19.68 23.02 2.90
C THR A 181 -20.64 23.82 3.77
N GLU A 182 -20.30 24.01 5.05
CA GLU A 182 -21.14 24.76 5.98
C GLU A 182 -21.09 26.27 5.74
N GLY A 183 -22.23 26.94 6.00
CA GLY A 183 -22.28 28.39 6.00
C GLY A 183 -21.61 29.00 7.22
N GLY A 184 -20.96 30.17 7.06
CA GLY A 184 -20.32 30.88 8.17
C GLY A 184 -18.94 30.38 8.57
N THR A 185 -18.35 29.47 7.81
CA THR A 185 -16.98 28.98 8.04
C THR A 185 -15.96 29.87 7.33
N ASP A 186 -14.74 29.94 7.88
CA ASP A 186 -13.60 30.60 7.25
C ASP A 186 -13.05 29.72 6.11
N GLN A 187 -13.23 30.15 4.88
CA GLN A 187 -12.80 29.41 3.69
C GLN A 187 -11.29 29.23 3.63
N GLU A 188 -10.50 30.22 4.08
CA GLU A 188 -9.05 30.16 4.09
C GLU A 188 -8.55 29.16 5.15
N GLN A 189 -9.15 29.12 6.31
CA GLN A 189 -8.86 28.12 7.33
C GLN A 189 -9.03 26.70 6.78
N TRP A 190 -10.13 26.44 6.06
CA TRP A 190 -10.39 25.12 5.49
C TRP A 190 -9.47 24.79 4.32
N ARG A 191 -9.09 25.78 3.52
CA ARG A 191 -8.09 25.59 2.47
C ARG A 191 -6.75 25.17 3.07
N VAL A 192 -6.26 25.87 4.10
CA VAL A 192 -5.02 25.54 4.80
C VAL A 192 -5.10 24.17 5.45
N ALA A 193 -6.21 23.85 6.12
CA ALA A 193 -6.43 22.52 6.72
C ALA A 193 -6.36 21.40 5.66
N ALA A 194 -6.94 21.63 4.48
CA ALA A 194 -6.88 20.64 3.38
C ALA A 194 -5.47 20.45 2.82
N VAL A 195 -4.65 21.52 2.75
CA VAL A 195 -3.24 21.42 2.34
C VAL A 195 -2.44 20.61 3.37
N MET A 196 -2.59 20.91 4.66
CA MET A 196 -1.94 20.14 5.74
C MET A 196 -2.33 18.67 5.70
N ASP A 197 -3.60 18.37 5.51
CA ASP A 197 -4.12 17.01 5.42
C ASP A 197 -3.54 16.23 4.23
N ARG A 198 -3.40 16.84 3.06
CA ARG A 198 -2.77 16.22 1.88
C ARG A 198 -1.31 15.88 2.12
N LEU A 199 -0.54 16.83 2.67
CA LEU A 199 0.85 16.66 3.02
C LEU A 199 1.02 15.51 4.02
N GLU A 200 0.27 15.53 5.11
CA GLU A 200 0.33 14.52 6.18
C GLU A 200 -0.07 13.13 5.67
N THR A 201 -1.07 13.06 4.80
CA THR A 201 -1.45 11.80 4.15
C THR A 201 -0.36 11.28 3.24
N THR A 202 0.26 12.15 2.44
CA THR A 202 1.40 11.78 1.59
C THR A 202 2.54 11.22 2.42
N GLY A 203 2.92 11.89 3.52
CA GLY A 203 3.93 11.40 4.44
C GLY A 203 3.60 10.04 5.05
N SER A 204 2.35 9.84 5.47
CA SER A 204 1.90 8.57 6.04
C SER A 204 1.90 7.43 5.02
N VAL A 205 1.44 7.68 3.79
CA VAL A 205 1.29 6.66 2.75
C VAL A 205 2.62 6.24 2.16
N TRP A 206 3.49 7.19 1.78
CA TRP A 206 4.74 6.86 1.07
C TRP A 206 5.97 6.77 1.97
N LEU A 207 6.01 7.56 3.05
CA LEU A 207 7.16 7.56 3.95
C LEU A 207 6.94 6.70 5.20
N GLY A 208 5.68 6.36 5.52
CA GLY A 208 5.35 5.68 6.77
C GLY A 208 5.61 6.53 8.00
N LEU A 209 5.62 7.86 7.85
CA LEU A 209 5.95 8.83 8.90
C LEU A 209 4.74 9.67 9.27
N THR A 210 4.64 10.04 10.55
CA THR A 210 3.64 10.98 11.05
C THR A 210 4.23 12.39 11.04
N LEU A 211 3.86 13.20 10.06
CA LEU A 211 4.41 14.55 9.89
C LEU A 211 3.75 15.61 10.79
N THR A 212 2.61 15.32 11.38
CA THR A 212 1.76 16.28 12.13
C THR A 212 2.50 17.02 13.24
N CYS A 213 3.45 16.37 13.94
CA CYS A 213 4.25 17.02 15.00
C CYS A 213 5.08 18.18 14.46
N ALA A 214 5.60 18.06 13.22
CA ALA A 214 6.44 19.05 12.59
C ALA A 214 5.68 20.33 12.18
N ARG A 215 4.36 20.35 12.29
CA ARG A 215 3.53 21.56 12.14
C ARG A 215 3.89 22.66 13.13
N CYS A 216 4.25 22.29 14.37
CA CYS A 216 4.47 23.25 15.47
C CYS A 216 5.94 23.34 15.93
N HIS A 217 6.73 22.29 15.74
CA HIS A 217 8.13 22.19 16.16
C HIS A 217 8.84 21.06 15.40
N ASP A 218 10.15 21.01 15.40
CA ASP A 218 10.90 19.90 14.82
C ASP A 218 10.43 18.56 15.40
N HIS A 219 10.31 17.54 14.54
CA HIS A 219 9.82 16.24 14.98
C HIS A 219 10.77 15.65 16.02
N LYS A 220 10.23 15.13 17.15
CA LYS A 220 11.04 14.70 18.28
C LYS A 220 11.95 13.51 17.99
N TYR A 221 11.48 12.59 17.12
CA TYR A 221 12.16 11.31 16.87
C TYR A 221 12.59 11.12 15.42
N ASP A 222 11.80 11.63 14.48
CA ASP A 222 12.06 11.48 13.06
C ASP A 222 12.85 12.68 12.51
N PRO A 223 13.68 12.48 11.48
CA PRO A 223 14.54 13.54 10.93
C PRO A 223 13.74 14.50 10.04
N ILE A 224 12.76 15.19 10.63
CA ILE A 224 11.89 16.15 9.93
C ILE A 224 11.80 17.41 10.77
N SER A 225 12.31 18.50 10.22
CA SER A 225 12.21 19.82 10.84
C SER A 225 10.86 20.49 10.51
N GLN A 226 10.51 21.52 11.28
CA GLN A 226 9.36 22.36 10.99
C GLN A 226 9.53 23.06 9.62
N ASP A 227 10.74 23.52 9.30
CA ASP A 227 11.02 24.13 8.00
C ASP A 227 10.73 23.19 6.84
N GLU A 228 11.16 21.92 6.93
CA GLU A 228 10.87 20.91 5.90
C GLU A 228 9.40 20.60 5.78
N TYR A 229 8.64 20.61 6.89
CA TYR A 229 7.19 20.48 6.85
C TYR A 229 6.56 21.61 5.99
N TYR A 230 6.94 22.84 6.21
CA TYR A 230 6.39 23.98 5.43
C TYR A 230 6.95 24.08 4.01
N GLN A 231 8.13 23.54 3.74
CA GLN A 231 8.61 23.34 2.36
C GLN A 231 7.72 22.32 1.62
N LEU A 232 7.39 21.20 2.25
CA LEU A 232 6.44 20.22 1.69
C LEU A 232 5.03 20.82 1.54
N PHE A 233 4.57 21.63 2.49
CA PHE A 233 3.29 22.34 2.41
C PHE A 233 3.15 23.17 1.13
N ALA A 234 4.24 23.74 0.63
CA ALA A 234 4.24 24.58 -0.57
C ALA A 234 3.94 23.81 -1.88
N PHE A 235 3.94 22.48 -1.86
CA PHE A 235 3.58 21.66 -3.03
C PHE A 235 2.07 21.43 -3.18
N TYR A 236 1.27 21.70 -2.18
CA TYR A 236 -0.17 21.42 -2.12
C TYR A 236 -1.02 22.68 -1.99
#